data_eefab71f5e2f859c0fade6c009ff9ae6
#
_entry.id   eefab71f5e2f859c0fade6c009ff9ae6
#
_cell.length_a   1.000
_cell.length_b   1.000
_cell.length_c   1.000
_cell.angle_alpha   90.00
_cell.angle_beta   90.00
_cell.angle_gamma   90.00
#
_symmetry.space_group_name_H-M   'P 1'
#
loop_
_entity.id
_entity.type
_entity.pdbx_description
1 polymer ?
#
loop_
_entity_poly.entity_id
_entity_poly.type
_entity_poly.pdbx_seq_one_letter_code
_entity_poly.pdbx_strand_id
1 'polypeptide(L)'
;MLHAYYDLRTRDRFDAWFGDLWIGKHPTPLQGKFQVLHLDFSQVGGSIEKLEQNFNFYLGVELDGFIRDYQEYYSEYAIKKVEETETATGKLAVILNEAKSKRYPLYLIIDEYDNFTNTVLNEQGEDVYWAITHAEGFYRDFF
;
A
#
# COMPACT_ATOMS: atom_id res chain seq x y z
N MET A 1 0.86 -8.64 12.15
CA MET A 1 1.71 -9.86 12.13
C MET A 1 2.35 -10.10 10.76
N LEU A 2 1.60 -10.16 9.65
CA LEU A 2 2.15 -10.38 8.29
C LEU A 2 3.21 -9.34 7.90
N HIS A 3 2.95 -8.05 8.15
CA HIS A 3 3.92 -6.98 7.92
C HIS A 3 5.26 -7.30 8.60
N ALA A 4 5.27 -7.55 9.91
CA ALA A 4 6.48 -7.84 10.65
C ALA A 4 7.20 -9.13 10.21
N TYR A 5 6.49 -10.09 9.65
CA TYR A 5 7.07 -11.36 9.18
C TYR A 5 7.76 -11.22 7.82
N TYR A 6 7.14 -10.49 6.89
CA TYR A 6 7.61 -10.42 5.50
C TYR A 6 8.50 -9.22 5.21
N ASP A 7 8.47 -8.17 6.06
CA ASP A 7 9.22 -6.95 5.85
C ASP A 7 10.73 -7.17 6.01
N LEU A 8 11.46 -6.78 5.00
CA LEU A 8 12.93 -6.87 5.00
C LEU A 8 13.60 -5.97 6.05
N ARG A 9 12.94 -4.87 6.51
CA ARG A 9 13.44 -3.99 7.57
C ARG A 9 13.39 -4.63 8.95
N THR A 10 12.53 -5.62 9.15
CA THR A 10 12.34 -6.28 10.44
C THR A 10 13.06 -7.61 10.54
N ARG A 11 13.80 -7.99 9.49
CA ARG A 11 14.50 -9.28 9.40
C ARG A 11 15.41 -9.55 10.61
N ASP A 12 16.12 -8.54 11.09
CA ASP A 12 17.05 -8.69 12.21
C ASP A 12 16.35 -8.84 13.58
N ARG A 13 15.04 -8.58 13.63
CA ARG A 13 14.20 -8.73 14.83
C ARG A 13 13.39 -10.04 14.82
N PHE A 14 13.56 -10.85 13.77
CA PHE A 14 12.75 -12.04 13.56
C PHE A 14 12.77 -12.99 14.74
N ASP A 15 13.96 -13.37 15.22
CA ASP A 15 14.11 -14.29 16.34
C ASP A 15 13.49 -13.75 17.63
N ALA A 16 13.64 -12.44 17.89
CA ALA A 16 13.06 -11.80 19.05
C ALA A 16 11.53 -11.81 19.07
N TRP A 17 10.89 -11.70 17.87
CA TRP A 17 9.44 -11.61 17.76
C TRP A 17 8.75 -12.94 17.49
N PHE A 18 9.42 -13.86 16.80
CA PHE A 18 8.83 -15.09 16.32
C PHE A 18 9.54 -16.36 16.82
N GLY A 19 10.71 -16.25 17.46
CA GLY A 19 11.56 -17.40 17.81
C GLY A 19 10.85 -18.47 18.65
N ASP A 20 9.97 -18.07 19.57
CA ASP A 20 9.19 -18.99 20.41
C ASP A 20 7.96 -19.58 19.70
N LEU A 21 7.55 -18.99 18.58
CA LEU A 21 6.38 -19.43 17.83
C LEU A 21 6.73 -20.58 16.86
N TRP A 22 5.70 -21.31 16.44
CA TRP A 22 5.87 -22.38 15.43
C TRP A 22 6.50 -21.86 14.13
N ILE A 23 6.02 -20.68 13.66
CA ILE A 23 6.51 -20.03 12.42
C ILE A 23 7.97 -19.56 12.55
N GLY A 24 8.42 -19.22 13.76
CA GLY A 24 9.81 -18.85 14.02
C GLY A 24 10.75 -20.06 13.93
N LYS A 25 10.28 -21.23 14.39
CA LYS A 25 11.02 -22.50 14.30
C LYS A 25 10.97 -23.11 12.88
N HIS A 26 9.98 -22.72 12.07
CA HIS A 26 9.76 -23.24 10.73
C HIS A 26 9.51 -22.09 9.73
N PRO A 27 10.48 -21.16 9.56
CA PRO A 27 10.28 -20.00 8.69
C PRO A 27 10.16 -20.40 7.22
N THR A 28 9.32 -19.68 6.49
CA THR A 28 9.24 -19.86 5.04
C THR A 28 10.45 -19.21 4.34
N PRO A 29 10.78 -19.63 3.11
CA PRO A 29 11.84 -19.00 2.31
C PRO A 29 11.60 -17.51 2.01
N LEU A 30 10.36 -17.03 2.20
CA LEU A 30 9.94 -15.65 1.91
C LEU A 30 10.00 -14.72 3.12
N GLN A 31 10.37 -15.21 4.30
CA GLN A 31 10.51 -14.42 5.50
C GLN A 31 11.53 -13.28 5.27
N GLY A 32 11.14 -12.04 5.63
CA GLY A 32 11.99 -10.87 5.53
C GLY A 32 12.50 -10.54 4.13
N LYS A 33 11.71 -10.83 3.08
CA LYS A 33 12.12 -10.67 1.67
C LYS A 33 11.45 -9.53 0.92
N PHE A 34 10.45 -8.89 1.53
CA PHE A 34 9.61 -7.93 0.82
C PHE A 34 9.75 -6.53 1.37
N GLN A 35 9.58 -5.55 0.50
CA GLN A 35 9.13 -4.22 0.90
C GLN A 35 7.62 -4.30 1.11
N VAL A 36 7.13 -3.97 2.29
CA VAL A 36 5.70 -4.12 2.60
C VAL A 36 5.01 -2.76 2.58
N LEU A 37 4.08 -2.60 1.64
CA LEU A 37 3.14 -1.47 1.58
C LEU A 37 1.83 -1.92 2.22
N HIS A 38 1.46 -1.30 3.34
CA HIS A 38 0.21 -1.58 4.05
C HIS A 38 -0.72 -0.38 3.91
N LEU A 39 -1.89 -0.60 3.33
CA LEU A 39 -2.94 0.39 3.15
C LEU A 39 -4.15 0.01 4.01
N ASP A 40 -4.59 0.92 4.85
CA ASP A 40 -5.79 0.77 5.69
C ASP A 40 -6.88 1.72 5.18
N PHE A 41 -7.84 1.19 4.44
CA PHE A 41 -8.89 1.98 3.82
C PHE A 41 -9.98 2.43 4.79
N SER A 42 -9.92 2.04 6.06
CA SER A 42 -10.75 2.65 7.10
C SER A 42 -10.50 4.16 7.26
N GLN A 43 -9.31 4.62 6.84
CA GLN A 43 -8.91 6.02 6.89
C GLN A 43 -9.50 6.87 5.75
N VAL A 44 -10.10 6.23 4.74
CA VAL A 44 -10.66 6.92 3.57
C VAL A 44 -12.16 7.10 3.76
N GLY A 45 -12.60 8.35 3.80
CA GLY A 45 -14.02 8.68 3.94
C GLY A 45 -14.33 10.10 3.46
N GLY A 46 -15.59 10.52 3.63
CA GLY A 46 -16.06 11.84 3.29
C GLY A 46 -17.19 11.84 2.26
N SER A 47 -17.69 13.05 1.89
CA SER A 47 -18.72 13.16 0.87
C SER A 47 -18.23 12.68 -0.49
N ILE A 48 -19.13 12.20 -1.32
CA ILE A 48 -18.81 11.69 -2.66
C ILE A 48 -17.99 12.67 -3.49
N GLU A 49 -18.30 13.96 -3.40
CA GLU A 49 -17.61 15.03 -4.14
C GLU A 49 -16.13 15.15 -3.78
N LYS A 50 -15.75 14.66 -2.58
CA LYS A 50 -14.38 14.68 -2.07
C LYS A 50 -13.75 13.29 -1.97
N LEU A 51 -14.51 12.25 -2.23
CA LEU A 51 -14.06 10.88 -1.99
C LEU A 51 -12.81 10.53 -2.79
N GLU A 52 -12.79 10.85 -4.08
CA GLU A 52 -11.62 10.67 -4.94
C GLU A 52 -10.42 11.49 -4.46
N GLN A 53 -10.65 12.75 -4.09
CA GLN A 53 -9.60 13.62 -3.57
C GLN A 53 -9.03 13.06 -2.27
N ASN A 54 -9.89 12.62 -1.34
CA ASN A 54 -9.48 12.05 -0.06
C ASN A 54 -8.74 10.74 -0.25
N PHE A 55 -9.18 9.88 -1.17
CA PHE A 55 -8.52 8.64 -1.53
C PHE A 55 -7.10 8.90 -2.09
N ASN A 56 -6.99 9.79 -3.06
CA ASN A 56 -5.70 10.15 -3.65
C ASN A 56 -4.76 10.81 -2.62
N PHE A 57 -5.28 11.66 -1.75
CA PHE A 57 -4.51 12.27 -0.68
C PHE A 57 -3.98 11.24 0.32
N TYR A 58 -4.85 10.35 0.80
CA TYR A 58 -4.46 9.27 1.70
C TYR A 58 -3.37 8.40 1.09
N LEU A 59 -3.59 7.90 -0.12
CA LEU A 59 -2.59 7.09 -0.82
C LEU A 59 -1.28 7.83 -1.06
N GLY A 60 -1.35 9.11 -1.41
CA GLY A 60 -0.15 9.94 -1.58
C GLY A 60 0.69 9.97 -0.30
N VAL A 61 0.06 10.18 0.86
CA VAL A 61 0.73 10.18 2.17
C VAL A 61 1.35 8.83 2.49
N GLU A 62 0.63 7.73 2.25
CA GLU A 62 1.13 6.37 2.49
C GLU A 62 2.32 6.03 1.59
N LEU A 63 2.28 6.41 0.32
CA LEU A 63 3.37 6.18 -0.63
C LEU A 63 4.61 7.04 -0.31
N ASP A 64 4.44 8.28 0.14
CA ASP A 64 5.53 9.12 0.61
C ASP A 64 6.16 8.57 1.90
N GLY A 65 5.33 8.02 2.79
CA GLY A 65 5.79 7.28 3.96
C GLY A 65 6.60 6.04 3.58
N PHE A 66 6.07 5.26 2.65
CA PHE A 66 6.71 4.05 2.15
C PHE A 66 8.09 4.33 1.54
N ILE A 67 8.21 5.32 0.64
CA ILE A 67 9.50 5.63 0.01
C ILE A 67 10.53 6.13 1.03
N ARG A 68 10.13 6.88 2.04
CA ARG A 68 10.99 7.31 3.14
C ARG A 68 11.48 6.14 3.98
N ASP A 69 10.59 5.19 4.28
CA ASP A 69 10.88 4.01 5.08
C ASP A 69 11.84 3.04 4.40
N TYR A 70 11.80 2.99 3.07
CA TYR A 70 12.65 2.13 2.24
C TYR A 70 13.68 2.89 1.41
N GLN A 71 14.01 4.13 1.77
CA GLN A 71 14.87 5.01 0.97
C GLN A 71 16.22 4.39 0.58
N GLU A 72 16.79 3.54 1.43
CA GLU A 72 18.06 2.85 1.15
C GLU A 72 18.00 1.87 -0.04
N TYR A 73 16.80 1.46 -0.45
CA TYR A 73 16.55 0.54 -1.56
C TYR A 73 16.23 1.28 -2.87
N TYR A 74 16.06 2.60 -2.83
CA TYR A 74 15.68 3.43 -3.96
C TYR A 74 16.82 4.35 -4.40
N SER A 75 16.89 4.65 -5.70
CA SER A 75 17.81 5.66 -6.19
C SER A 75 17.33 7.07 -5.79
N GLU A 76 18.26 8.01 -5.66
CA GLU A 76 17.92 9.43 -5.42
C GLU A 76 16.98 9.97 -6.50
N TYR A 77 17.13 9.52 -7.73
CA TYR A 77 16.23 9.87 -8.83
C TYR A 77 14.80 9.39 -8.58
N ALA A 78 14.63 8.12 -8.16
CA ALA A 78 13.29 7.58 -7.89
C ALA A 78 12.63 8.27 -6.69
N ILE A 79 13.37 8.53 -5.62
CA ILE A 79 12.89 9.27 -4.45
C ILE A 79 12.37 10.64 -4.87
N LYS A 80 13.21 11.41 -5.55
CA LYS A 80 12.84 12.74 -6.04
C LYS A 80 11.64 12.69 -7.00
N LYS A 81 11.59 11.68 -7.87
CA LYS A 81 10.49 11.50 -8.82
C LYS A 81 9.16 11.22 -8.11
N VAL A 82 9.16 10.43 -7.02
CA VAL A 82 7.97 10.21 -6.18
C VAL A 82 7.53 11.51 -5.52
N GLU A 83 8.46 12.28 -4.95
CA GLU A 83 8.16 13.57 -4.32
C GLU A 83 7.55 14.58 -5.29
N GLU A 84 8.05 14.64 -6.53
CA GLU A 84 7.56 15.55 -7.58
C GLU A 84 6.27 15.07 -8.27
N THR A 85 5.84 13.83 -8.04
CA THR A 85 4.65 13.26 -8.67
C THR A 85 3.41 13.57 -7.81
N GLU A 86 2.41 14.23 -8.38
CA GLU A 86 1.21 14.67 -7.65
C GLU A 86 0.20 13.54 -7.44
N THR A 87 0.06 12.62 -8.40
CA THR A 87 -0.96 11.57 -8.36
C THR A 87 -0.46 10.32 -7.64
N ALA A 88 -1.33 9.70 -6.83
CA ALA A 88 -1.01 8.46 -6.11
C ALA A 88 -0.65 7.31 -7.07
N THR A 89 -1.39 7.16 -8.17
CA THR A 89 -1.10 6.17 -9.22
C THR A 89 0.27 6.39 -9.86
N GLY A 90 0.63 7.65 -10.11
CA GLY A 90 1.95 8.02 -10.64
C GLY A 90 3.08 7.68 -9.65
N LYS A 91 2.91 8.01 -8.37
CA LYS A 91 3.86 7.64 -7.31
C LYS A 91 4.05 6.13 -7.23
N LEU A 92 2.95 5.38 -7.20
CA LEU A 92 2.99 3.92 -7.17
C LEU A 92 3.71 3.34 -8.40
N ALA A 93 3.45 3.88 -9.59
CA ALA A 93 4.12 3.44 -10.82
C ALA A 93 5.65 3.64 -10.75
N VAL A 94 6.12 4.78 -10.21
CA VAL A 94 7.57 5.01 -10.00
C VAL A 94 8.15 3.99 -9.02
N ILE A 95 7.47 3.75 -7.90
CA ILE A 95 7.88 2.79 -6.87
C ILE A 95 7.99 1.38 -7.46
N LEU A 96 6.96 0.93 -8.19
CA LEU A 96 6.92 -0.41 -8.80
C LEU A 96 8.02 -0.59 -9.85
N ASN A 97 8.26 0.42 -10.68
CA ASN A 97 9.31 0.36 -11.70
C ASN A 97 10.71 0.23 -11.07
N GLU A 98 10.97 1.01 -10.03
CA GLU A 98 12.26 0.95 -9.34
C GLU A 98 12.43 -0.38 -8.58
N ALA A 99 11.43 -0.81 -7.83
CA ALA A 99 11.45 -2.09 -7.11
C ALA A 99 11.68 -3.27 -8.07
N LYS A 100 11.05 -3.25 -9.25
CA LYS A 100 11.27 -4.25 -10.31
C LYS A 100 12.70 -4.22 -10.84
N SER A 101 13.25 -3.03 -11.10
CA SER A 101 14.62 -2.86 -11.64
C SER A 101 15.68 -3.37 -10.67
N LYS A 102 15.47 -3.13 -9.37
CA LYS A 102 16.36 -3.53 -8.27
C LYS A 102 16.11 -4.97 -7.77
N ARG A 103 15.06 -5.63 -8.26
CA ARG A 103 14.63 -6.97 -7.83
C ARG A 103 14.25 -7.05 -6.34
N TYR A 104 13.73 -5.98 -5.78
CA TYR A 104 13.11 -5.97 -4.46
C TYR A 104 11.61 -6.19 -4.60
N PRO A 105 11.08 -7.36 -4.24
CA PRO A 105 9.65 -7.62 -4.38
C PRO A 105 8.85 -6.77 -3.39
N LEU A 106 7.75 -6.22 -3.89
CA LEU A 106 6.78 -5.47 -3.09
C LEU A 106 5.65 -6.41 -2.66
N TYR A 107 5.26 -6.33 -1.38
CA TYR A 107 4.11 -7.03 -0.83
C TYR A 107 3.07 -6.00 -0.41
N LEU A 108 1.96 -5.97 -1.14
CA LEU A 108 0.85 -5.07 -0.87
C LEU A 108 -0.14 -5.76 0.08
N ILE A 109 -0.40 -5.13 1.22
CA ILE A 109 -1.45 -5.52 2.17
C ILE A 109 -2.49 -4.41 2.14
N ILE A 110 -3.75 -4.78 1.89
CA ILE A 110 -4.88 -3.87 1.92
C ILE A 110 -5.82 -4.36 3.01
N ASP A 111 -6.07 -3.49 3.97
CA ASP A 111 -7.00 -3.73 5.07
C ASP A 111 -8.25 -2.86 4.90
N GLU A 112 -9.39 -3.35 5.39
CA GLU A 112 -10.67 -2.64 5.37
C GLU A 112 -11.14 -2.16 3.97
N TYR A 113 -10.74 -2.88 2.91
CA TYR A 113 -11.15 -2.52 1.54
C TYR A 113 -12.67 -2.58 1.35
N ASP A 114 -13.32 -3.49 2.05
CA ASP A 114 -14.77 -3.66 2.03
C ASP A 114 -15.48 -2.57 2.83
N ASN A 115 -14.88 -2.04 3.89
CA ASN A 115 -15.43 -0.93 4.65
C ASN A 115 -15.56 0.33 3.78
N PHE A 116 -14.54 0.65 2.99
CA PHE A 116 -14.59 1.75 2.03
C PHE A 116 -15.73 1.57 1.03
N THR A 117 -15.81 0.40 0.39
CA THR A 117 -16.84 0.12 -0.61
C THR A 117 -18.25 0.06 -0.01
N ASN A 118 -18.40 -0.48 1.22
CA ASN A 118 -19.66 -0.51 1.95
C ASN A 118 -20.11 0.89 2.40
N THR A 119 -19.17 1.75 2.79
CA THR A 119 -19.47 3.15 3.13
C THR A 119 -20.02 3.88 1.91
N VAL A 120 -19.38 3.72 0.76
CA VAL A 120 -19.86 4.29 -0.49
C VAL A 120 -21.27 3.76 -0.84
N LEU A 121 -21.49 2.47 -0.75
CA LEU A 121 -22.77 1.85 -1.05
C LEU A 121 -23.90 2.36 -0.12
N ASN A 122 -23.62 2.44 1.18
CA ASN A 122 -24.61 2.85 2.19
C ASN A 122 -24.93 4.34 2.15
N GLU A 123 -23.92 5.18 1.92
CA GLU A 123 -24.10 6.64 1.98
C GLU A 123 -24.51 7.24 0.65
N GLN A 124 -24.11 6.65 -0.46
CA GLN A 124 -24.20 7.23 -1.79
C GLN A 124 -25.09 6.42 -2.76
N GLY A 125 -25.40 5.19 -2.39
CA GLY A 125 -26.25 4.32 -3.18
C GLY A 125 -25.51 3.46 -4.22
N GLU A 126 -26.28 2.58 -4.82
CA GLU A 126 -25.78 1.52 -5.69
C GLU A 126 -25.16 2.04 -6.99
N ASP A 127 -25.73 3.08 -7.58
CA ASP A 127 -25.23 3.67 -8.84
C ASP A 127 -23.81 4.23 -8.68
N VAL A 128 -23.55 4.88 -7.55
CA VAL A 128 -22.22 5.45 -7.25
C VAL A 128 -21.21 4.36 -6.95
N TYR A 129 -21.61 3.35 -6.19
CA TYR A 129 -20.78 2.17 -5.94
C TYR A 129 -20.34 1.52 -7.27
N TRP A 130 -21.27 1.29 -8.19
CA TRP A 130 -20.98 0.73 -9.52
C TRP A 130 -20.05 1.63 -10.35
N ALA A 131 -20.25 2.94 -10.30
CA ALA A 131 -19.40 3.90 -11.02
C ALA A 131 -17.94 3.86 -10.54
N ILE A 132 -17.72 3.75 -9.23
CA ILE A 132 -16.38 3.76 -8.63
C ILE A 132 -15.67 2.40 -8.83
N THR A 133 -16.40 1.29 -8.74
CA THR A 133 -15.80 -0.05 -8.70
C THR A 133 -15.76 -0.75 -10.06
N HIS A 134 -16.64 -0.43 -11.01
CA HIS A 134 -16.82 -1.18 -12.25
C HIS A 134 -16.66 -0.37 -13.53
N ALA A 135 -16.93 0.96 -13.51
CA ALA A 135 -16.79 1.80 -14.69
C ALA A 135 -15.35 2.33 -14.88
N GLU A 136 -15.19 3.59 -15.15
CA GLU A 136 -13.88 4.28 -15.24
C GLU A 136 -13.56 5.00 -13.93
N GLY A 137 -13.80 4.32 -12.80
CA GLY A 137 -13.65 4.92 -11.48
C GLY A 137 -12.21 4.88 -10.96
N PHE A 138 -11.82 5.92 -10.23
CA PHE A 138 -10.49 6.09 -9.63
C PHE A 138 -10.06 4.90 -8.74
N TYR A 139 -11.03 4.25 -8.09
CA TYR A 139 -10.76 3.10 -7.22
C TYR A 139 -10.31 1.89 -8.04
N ARG A 140 -11.00 1.60 -9.14
CA ARG A 140 -10.61 0.53 -10.07
C ARG A 140 -9.26 0.82 -10.74
N ASP A 141 -9.02 2.07 -11.09
CA ASP A 141 -7.81 2.47 -11.82
C ASP A 141 -6.55 2.38 -10.95
N PHE A 142 -6.72 2.29 -9.63
CA PHE A 142 -5.61 2.10 -8.70
C PHE A 142 -5.14 0.63 -8.63
N PHE A 143 -6.04 -0.34 -8.83
CA PHE A 143 -5.75 -1.77 -8.78
C PHE A 143 -5.60 -2.39 -10.16
#